data_11c6f438382456c4470ed11d4f087e0c
#
_entry.id   11c6f438382456c4470ed11d4f087e0c
#
_cell.length_a   1.000
_cell.length_b   1.000
_cell.length_c   1.000
_cell.angle_alpha   90.00
_cell.angle_beta   90.00
_cell.angle_gamma   90.00
#
_symmetry.space_group_name_H-M   'P 1'
#
loop_
_entity.id
_entity.type
_entity.pdbx_description
1 polymer ?
#
loop_
_entity_poly.entity_id
_entity_poly.type
_entity_poly.pdbx_seq_one_letter_code
_entity_poly.pdbx_strand_id
1 'polypeptide(L)'
;IIWKSFSSYLQEKKNTYFVDIDGTIFVYRKFETYETTEAKVINSTRQYLQRVNDKGHMIILTTARPEYMREHTNYELTKNGIPYHRLIMQIERGPRYLINDMDPNNPGDRAIAINVKRDGGIKS
;
A
#
# COMPACT_ATOMS: atom_id res chain seq x y z
N ILE A 1 14.54 14.75 28.20
CA ILE A 1 13.73 13.57 27.82
C ILE A 1 12.96 13.86 26.55
N ILE A 2 12.19 14.96 26.54
CA ILE A 2 11.43 15.39 25.34
C ILE A 2 12.39 15.66 24.19
N TRP A 3 13.50 16.33 24.48
CA TRP A 3 14.54 16.61 23.48
C TRP A 3 15.08 15.31 22.86
N LYS A 4 15.38 14.34 23.69
CA LYS A 4 15.93 13.05 23.23
C LYS A 4 14.91 12.32 22.35
N SER A 5 13.64 12.29 22.72
CA SER A 5 12.59 11.66 21.93
C SER A 5 12.39 12.35 20.59
N PHE A 6 12.43 13.68 20.58
CA PHE A 6 12.30 14.46 19.35
C PHE A 6 13.48 14.19 18.42
N SER A 7 14.69 14.16 18.96
CA SER A 7 15.89 13.88 18.20
C SER A 7 15.83 12.47 17.58
N SER A 8 15.39 11.47 18.33
CA SER A 8 15.20 10.11 17.84
C SER A 8 14.18 10.08 16.71
N TYR A 9 13.07 10.77 16.86
CA TYR A 9 12.03 10.86 15.84
C TYR A 9 12.59 11.43 14.53
N LEU A 10 13.37 12.50 14.60
CA LEU A 10 13.96 13.11 13.41
C LEU A 10 15.00 12.21 12.74
N GLN A 11 15.67 11.36 13.51
CA GLN A 11 16.67 10.43 12.98
C GLN A 11 16.06 9.16 12.42
N GLU A 12 14.92 8.74 12.94
CA GLU A 12 14.21 7.56 12.47
C GLU A 12 13.41 7.90 11.21
N LYS A 13 14.00 7.62 10.06
CA LYS A 13 13.33 7.83 8.80
C LYS A 13 12.32 6.72 8.56
N LYS A 14 11.07 7.12 8.36
CA LYS A 14 10.00 6.20 7.98
C LYS A 14 9.73 6.32 6.50
N ASN A 15 9.36 5.21 5.89
CA ASN A 15 9.05 5.13 4.47
C ASN A 15 7.56 5.22 4.25
N THR A 16 7.17 5.55 3.03
CA THR A 16 5.79 5.48 2.58
C THR A 16 5.68 4.42 1.50
N TYR A 17 4.78 3.48 1.71
CA TYR A 17 4.51 2.40 0.78
C TYR A 17 3.21 2.70 0.05
N PHE A 18 3.29 2.79 -1.28
CA PHE A 18 2.12 2.89 -2.14
C PHE A 18 1.83 1.49 -2.66
N VAL A 19 0.64 0.98 -2.39
CA VAL A 19 0.34 -0.43 -2.66
C VAL A 19 -0.97 -0.54 -3.43
N ASP A 20 -0.93 -1.26 -4.54
CA ASP A 20 -2.11 -1.59 -5.33
C ASP A 20 -2.99 -2.61 -4.62
N ILE A 21 -4.26 -2.64 -4.94
CA ILE A 21 -5.23 -3.53 -4.28
C ILE A 21 -5.47 -4.80 -5.10
N ASP A 22 -6.11 -4.67 -6.25
CA ASP A 22 -6.55 -5.84 -7.01
C ASP A 22 -5.40 -6.46 -7.79
N GLY A 23 -5.14 -7.73 -7.50
CA GLY A 23 -3.98 -8.46 -8.03
C GLY A 23 -2.75 -8.39 -7.16
N THR A 24 -2.75 -7.56 -6.09
CA THR A 24 -1.63 -7.37 -5.18
C THR A 24 -1.99 -7.74 -3.74
N ILE A 25 -3.06 -7.17 -3.21
CA ILE A 25 -3.60 -7.47 -1.86
C ILE A 25 -4.67 -8.56 -1.96
N PHE A 26 -5.59 -8.37 -2.90
CA PHE A 26 -6.65 -9.34 -3.18
C PHE A 26 -6.39 -9.99 -4.53
N VAL A 27 -6.77 -11.26 -4.65
CA VAL A 27 -6.78 -11.95 -5.93
C VAL A 27 -7.60 -11.13 -6.92
N TYR A 28 -7.06 -10.95 -8.13
CA TYR A 28 -7.69 -10.14 -9.16
C TYR A 28 -9.10 -10.64 -9.47
N ARG A 29 -10.04 -9.70 -9.58
CA ARG A 29 -11.42 -9.94 -9.99
C ARG A 29 -11.78 -8.99 -11.12
N LYS A 30 -12.68 -9.42 -11.98
CA LYS A 30 -13.26 -8.52 -12.99
C LYS A 30 -14.08 -7.45 -12.29
N PHE A 31 -14.02 -6.23 -12.80
CA PHE A 31 -14.69 -5.08 -12.22
C PHE A 31 -16.18 -5.36 -11.91
N GLU A 32 -16.89 -6.01 -12.84
CA GLU A 32 -18.33 -6.26 -12.70
C GLU A 32 -18.66 -7.21 -11.55
N THR A 33 -17.67 -7.88 -10.99
CA THR A 33 -17.91 -8.90 -9.97
C THR A 33 -17.55 -8.45 -8.56
N TYR A 34 -17.06 -7.23 -8.36
CA TYR A 34 -16.61 -6.78 -7.03
C TYR A 34 -17.72 -6.85 -5.97
N GLU A 35 -18.95 -6.50 -6.35
CA GLU A 35 -20.06 -6.46 -5.41
C GLU A 35 -20.76 -7.80 -5.24
N THR A 36 -20.50 -8.77 -6.12
CA THR A 36 -21.17 -10.07 -6.13
C THR A 36 -20.26 -11.22 -5.72
N THR A 37 -18.97 -10.98 -5.53
CA THR A 37 -18.00 -11.98 -5.10
C THR A 37 -17.23 -11.46 -3.89
N GLU A 38 -16.69 -12.39 -3.12
CA GLU A 38 -15.87 -12.03 -1.96
C GLU A 38 -14.43 -11.79 -2.36
N ALA A 39 -13.80 -10.81 -1.72
CA ALA A 39 -12.37 -10.58 -1.86
C ALA A 39 -11.60 -11.75 -1.25
N LYS A 40 -10.63 -12.25 -1.99
CA LYS A 40 -9.70 -13.29 -1.50
C LYS A 40 -8.37 -12.65 -1.21
N VAL A 41 -7.99 -12.58 0.05
CA VAL A 41 -6.73 -11.95 0.45
C VAL A 41 -5.54 -12.82 0.06
N ILE A 42 -4.48 -12.16 -0.40
CA ILE A 42 -3.20 -12.81 -0.66
C ILE A 42 -2.40 -12.72 0.64
N ASN A 43 -2.25 -13.86 1.31
CA ASN A 43 -1.70 -13.90 2.67
C ASN A 43 -0.29 -13.32 2.76
N SER A 44 0.58 -13.58 1.79
CA SER A 44 1.95 -13.06 1.81
C SER A 44 1.97 -11.53 1.78
N THR A 45 1.09 -10.91 1.00
CA THR A 45 0.95 -9.46 0.96
C THR A 45 0.44 -8.92 2.28
N ARG A 46 -0.60 -9.54 2.85
CA ARG A 46 -1.14 -9.11 4.14
C ARG A 46 -0.06 -9.16 5.23
N GLN A 47 0.67 -10.25 5.30
CA GLN A 47 1.75 -10.40 6.29
C GLN A 47 2.85 -9.34 6.09
N TYR A 48 3.22 -9.09 4.85
CA TYR A 48 4.19 -8.04 4.52
C TYR A 48 3.71 -6.68 5.00
N LEU A 49 2.45 -6.32 4.72
CA LEU A 49 1.90 -5.03 5.13
C LEU A 49 1.77 -4.92 6.64
N GLN A 50 1.46 -6.01 7.33
CA GLN A 50 1.44 -6.01 8.78
C GLN A 50 2.83 -5.71 9.35
N ARG A 51 3.89 -6.30 8.78
CA ARG A 51 5.27 -5.99 9.19
C ARG A 51 5.64 -4.55 8.91
N VAL A 52 5.26 -4.04 7.75
CA VAL A 52 5.50 -2.63 7.37
C VAL A 52 4.83 -1.70 8.38
N ASN A 53 3.59 -1.98 8.72
CA ASN A 53 2.83 -1.19 9.68
C ASN A 53 3.46 -1.26 11.08
N ASP A 54 3.88 -2.45 11.52
CA ASP A 54 4.47 -2.64 12.83
C ASP A 54 5.77 -1.87 13.00
N LYS A 55 6.49 -1.66 11.90
CA LYS A 55 7.71 -0.85 11.90
C LYS A 55 7.44 0.65 11.85
N GLY A 56 6.18 1.06 11.79
CA GLY A 56 5.78 2.46 11.81
C GLY A 56 5.84 3.17 10.47
N HIS A 57 5.96 2.45 9.37
CA HIS A 57 5.91 3.04 8.03
C HIS A 57 4.47 3.39 7.65
N MET A 58 4.33 4.34 6.73
CA MET A 58 3.02 4.72 6.21
C MET A 58 2.62 3.82 5.04
N ILE A 59 1.37 3.40 5.01
CA ILE A 59 0.81 2.62 3.90
C ILE A 59 -0.30 3.43 3.25
N ILE A 60 -0.15 3.68 1.96
CA ILE A 60 -1.15 4.34 1.12
C ILE A 60 -1.59 3.36 0.06
N LEU A 61 -2.86 2.99 0.09
CA LEU A 61 -3.41 2.09 -0.92
C LEU A 61 -3.92 2.91 -2.10
N THR A 62 -3.66 2.42 -3.31
CA THR A 62 -4.07 3.07 -4.54
C THR A 62 -4.84 2.09 -5.40
N THR A 63 -5.94 2.53 -5.99
CA THR A 63 -6.77 1.64 -6.80
C THR A 63 -7.49 2.40 -7.90
N ALA A 64 -7.67 1.74 -9.03
CA ALA A 64 -8.50 2.25 -10.10
C ALA A 64 -10.00 2.06 -9.85
N ARG A 65 -10.37 1.38 -8.75
CA ARG A 65 -11.79 1.25 -8.39
C ARG A 65 -12.43 2.63 -8.29
N PRO A 66 -13.64 2.82 -8.82
CA PRO A 66 -14.32 4.12 -8.76
C PRO A 66 -14.57 4.59 -7.34
N GLU A 67 -14.63 5.89 -7.16
CA GLU A 67 -14.85 6.50 -5.84
C GLU A 67 -16.13 6.01 -5.17
N TYR A 68 -17.18 5.72 -5.94
CA TYR A 68 -18.44 5.23 -5.35
C TYR A 68 -18.30 3.86 -4.69
N MET A 69 -17.19 3.15 -4.92
CA MET A 69 -16.90 1.86 -4.28
C MET A 69 -16.06 1.99 -3.01
N ARG A 70 -15.84 3.20 -2.52
CA ARG A 70 -14.97 3.41 -1.36
C ARG A 70 -15.46 2.66 -0.12
N GLU A 71 -16.73 2.78 0.18
CA GLU A 71 -17.31 2.14 1.36
C GLU A 71 -17.15 0.62 1.30
N HIS A 72 -17.47 0.04 0.16
CA HIS A 72 -17.32 -1.40 -0.07
C HIS A 72 -15.84 -1.83 0.02
N THR A 73 -14.94 -1.05 -0.54
CA THR A 73 -13.50 -1.32 -0.51
C THR A 73 -12.95 -1.27 0.92
N ASN A 74 -13.34 -0.25 1.69
CA ASN A 74 -12.96 -0.15 3.10
C ASN A 74 -13.45 -1.36 3.89
N TYR A 75 -14.67 -1.81 3.61
CA TYR A 75 -15.22 -2.99 4.26
C TYR A 75 -14.37 -4.23 3.96
N GLU A 76 -14.03 -4.46 2.71
CA GLU A 76 -13.20 -5.61 2.33
C GLU A 76 -11.83 -5.58 2.98
N LEU A 77 -11.19 -4.41 3.00
CA LEU A 77 -9.87 -4.23 3.59
C LEU A 77 -9.89 -4.47 5.10
N THR A 78 -10.86 -3.89 5.78
CA THR A 78 -11.01 -4.03 7.23
C THR A 78 -11.31 -5.47 7.61
N LYS A 79 -12.23 -6.11 6.91
CA LYS A 79 -12.61 -7.50 7.15
C LYS A 79 -11.41 -8.44 7.02
N ASN A 80 -10.51 -8.14 6.10
CA ASN A 80 -9.34 -8.98 5.83
C ASN A 80 -8.09 -8.55 6.59
N GLY A 81 -8.20 -7.60 7.52
CA GLY A 81 -7.10 -7.21 8.39
C GLY A 81 -5.95 -6.50 7.67
N ILE A 82 -6.24 -5.72 6.64
CA ILE A 82 -5.23 -4.98 5.90
C ILE A 82 -5.00 -3.64 6.59
N PRO A 83 -3.77 -3.38 7.10
CA PRO A 83 -3.47 -2.08 7.67
C PRO A 83 -3.20 -1.05 6.57
N TYR A 84 -3.74 0.14 6.72
CA TYR A 84 -3.45 1.26 5.82
C TYR A 84 -3.80 2.58 6.50
N HIS A 85 -3.19 3.65 6.01
CA HIS A 85 -3.38 4.97 6.56
C HIS A 85 -4.21 5.84 5.63
N ARG A 86 -4.11 5.62 4.32
CA ARG A 86 -4.86 6.36 3.31
C ARG A 86 -5.28 5.43 2.20
N LEU A 87 -6.40 5.76 1.57
CA LEU A 87 -6.92 5.01 0.42
C LEU A 87 -7.24 6.02 -0.69
N ILE A 88 -6.53 5.91 -1.79
CA ILE A 88 -6.74 6.75 -2.98
C ILE A 88 -7.47 5.93 -4.02
N MET A 89 -8.70 6.33 -4.29
CA MET A 89 -9.58 5.68 -5.26
C MET A 89 -9.52 6.40 -6.61
N GLN A 90 -9.97 5.70 -7.64
CA GLN A 90 -10.21 6.25 -8.97
C GLN A 90 -8.96 6.85 -9.64
N ILE A 91 -7.80 6.24 -9.40
CA ILE A 91 -6.63 6.59 -10.20
C ILE A 91 -6.75 5.91 -11.58
N GLU A 92 -5.94 6.38 -12.53
CA GLU A 92 -5.97 5.82 -13.87
C GLU A 92 -5.44 4.39 -13.89
N ARG A 93 -5.87 3.60 -14.89
CA ARG A 93 -5.52 2.18 -15.00
C ARG A 93 -4.12 1.94 -15.56
N GLY A 94 -3.51 2.95 -16.16
CA GLY A 94 -2.18 2.82 -16.74
C GLY A 94 -1.08 2.71 -15.68
N PRO A 95 0.16 2.64 -16.13
CA PRO A 95 1.30 2.57 -15.20
C PRO A 95 1.34 3.76 -14.25
N ARG A 96 1.86 3.53 -13.05
CA ARG A 96 2.08 4.56 -12.05
C ARG A 96 3.53 5.03 -12.15
N TYR A 97 3.71 6.34 -12.24
CA TYR A 97 5.04 6.95 -12.23
C TYR A 97 5.23 7.60 -10.86
N LEU A 98 6.29 7.22 -10.16
CA LEU A 98 6.68 7.86 -8.91
C LEU A 98 7.91 8.70 -9.20
N ILE A 99 7.77 10.03 -9.08
CA ILE A 99 8.83 10.97 -9.41
C ILE A 99 9.24 11.68 -8.13
N ASN A 100 10.49 11.48 -7.71
CA ASN A 100 11.01 12.02 -6.47
C ASN A 100 12.48 12.40 -6.69
N ASP A 101 12.92 13.46 -6.06
CA ASP A 101 14.30 13.87 -6.12
C ASP A 101 15.21 12.89 -5.39
N MET A 102 16.50 12.98 -5.68
CA MET A 102 17.53 12.29 -4.91
C MET A 102 18.11 13.25 -3.88
N ASP A 103 18.28 12.78 -2.65
CA ASP A 103 18.91 13.57 -1.60
C ASP A 103 20.42 13.61 -1.83
N PRO A 104 21.02 14.80 -2.05
CA PRO A 104 22.46 14.89 -2.31
C PRO A 104 23.32 14.45 -1.11
N ASN A 105 22.77 14.43 0.10
CA ASN A 105 23.49 14.06 1.32
C ASN A 105 23.31 12.59 1.70
N ASN A 106 22.39 11.90 1.07
CA ASN A 106 22.13 10.48 1.35
C ASN A 106 22.05 9.73 0.03
N PRO A 107 23.10 9.01 -0.36
CA PRO A 107 23.07 8.26 -1.60
C PRO A 107 21.99 7.17 -1.55
N GLY A 108 21.32 6.98 -2.67
CA GLY A 108 20.27 6.00 -2.82
C GLY A 108 19.02 6.58 -3.46
N ASP A 109 18.25 5.71 -4.07
CA ASP A 109 17.01 6.09 -4.73
C ASP A 109 15.94 6.38 -3.69
N ARG A 110 15.18 7.46 -3.92
CA ARG A 110 14.02 7.80 -3.10
C ARG A 110 12.71 7.39 -3.78
N ALA A 111 12.74 7.18 -5.08
CA ALA A 111 11.64 6.59 -5.82
C ALA A 111 12.01 5.13 -6.11
N ILE A 112 11.27 4.21 -5.51
CA ILE A 112 11.53 2.77 -5.63
C ILE A 112 10.27 2.12 -6.20
N ALA A 113 10.45 1.31 -7.25
CA ALA A 113 9.34 0.58 -7.85
C ALA A 113 9.53 -0.92 -7.62
N ILE A 114 8.49 -1.57 -7.10
CA ILE A 114 8.46 -3.01 -6.89
C ILE A 114 7.33 -3.58 -7.73
N ASN A 115 7.69 -4.35 -8.77
CA ASN A 115 6.72 -4.97 -9.65
C ASN A 115 6.52 -6.42 -9.23
N VAL A 116 5.29 -6.77 -8.88
CA VAL A 116 4.95 -8.12 -8.46
C VAL A 116 4.10 -8.80 -9.53
N LYS A 117 4.21 -10.10 -9.60
CA LYS A 117 3.33 -10.87 -10.48
C LYS A 117 1.89 -10.76 -9.97
N ARG A 118 0.93 -10.60 -10.89
CA ARG A 118 -0.50 -10.57 -10.51
C ARG A 118 -0.83 -11.81 -9.69
N ASP A 119 -1.48 -11.60 -8.55
CA ASP A 119 -1.89 -12.62 -7.59
C ASP A 119 -0.74 -13.38 -6.93
N GLY A 120 0.51 -13.05 -7.25
CA GLY A 120 1.67 -13.73 -6.69
C GLY A 120 2.07 -13.26 -5.29
N GLY A 121 1.58 -12.10 -4.88
CA GLY A 121 1.90 -11.54 -3.57
C GLY A 121 3.29 -10.93 -3.48
N ILE A 122 3.51 -10.21 -2.40
CA ILE A 122 4.82 -9.61 -2.10
C ILE A 122 5.64 -10.66 -1.38
N LYS A 123 6.81 -10.97 -1.94
CA LYS A 123 7.77 -11.90 -1.33
C LYS A 123 8.88 -11.10 -0.67
N SER A 124 9.12 -11.39 0.58
CA SER A 124 10.17 -10.74 1.35
C SER A 124 11.44 -11.59 1.34
#